data_ba34affb387ef9e13b8ee099c95e61a5
#
_entry.id   ba34affb387ef9e13b8ee099c95e61a5
#
_cell.length_a   1.000
_cell.length_b   1.000
_cell.length_c   1.000
_cell.angle_alpha   90.00
_cell.angle_beta   90.00
_cell.angle_gamma   90.00
#
_symmetry.space_group_name_H-M   'P 1'
#
loop_
_entity.id
_entity.type
_entity.pdbx_description
1 polymer ?
#
loop_
_entity_poly.entity_id
_entity_poly.type
_entity_poly.pdbx_seq_one_letter_code
_entity_poly.pdbx_strand_id
1 'polypeptide(L)'
;MALTRRNLISATILGAAAAAAPMAQAKQKTPLKPIKVSPKRRVLIQSSSRYHNSGYLDFAGDQYEKLFGKEKYEILFIPYAKVAGTYDAYEKQVQDAFKPYGHKIVSIHRFKDPKKAVREAKAIAVGGGNTWALVTRMYEAGIIDLIRERVNAGVPYCGWSAGGNVACPTLRTTNDMPIAEPPSFNTFGFIPFQTNPHFISGGTQGLNNETREDRLEEFLWYNKDEEVIGLPEGTALFVTGEFDCEVIGPKDSEALYWFRQSAKGMKLERIPLGTKFDLRKIVPGGKL
;
A
#
# COMPACT_ATOMS: atom_id res chain seq x y z
N MET A 1 7.81 -63.79 -53.22
CA MET A 1 7.59 -62.91 -54.39
C MET A 1 7.35 -61.49 -53.89
N ALA A 2 8.30 -60.64 -54.15
CA ALA A 2 8.32 -59.25 -53.70
C ALA A 2 7.45 -58.39 -54.58
N LEU A 3 6.89 -57.32 -54.04
CA LEU A 3 6.64 -56.05 -54.75
C LEU A 3 6.44 -54.92 -53.78
N THR A 4 7.48 -54.13 -53.70
CA THR A 4 7.60 -52.79 -53.17
C THR A 4 6.81 -51.76 -54.00
N ARG A 5 6.08 -50.83 -53.40
CA ARG A 5 5.88 -49.52 -53.97
C ARG A 5 5.86 -48.46 -52.86
N ARG A 6 6.93 -47.71 -52.83
CA ARG A 6 7.02 -46.42 -52.17
C ARG A 6 6.23 -45.39 -52.97
N ASN A 7 5.25 -44.77 -52.36
CA ASN A 7 4.70 -43.52 -52.88
C ASN A 7 5.17 -42.39 -51.95
N LEU A 8 6.07 -41.59 -52.45
CA LEU A 8 6.41 -40.25 -51.92
C LEU A 8 5.19 -39.35 -52.13
N ILE A 9 4.59 -38.88 -51.05
CA ILE A 9 3.70 -37.73 -51.07
C ILE A 9 4.52 -36.55 -50.58
N SER A 10 4.90 -35.70 -51.52
CA SER A 10 5.49 -34.38 -51.22
C SER A 10 4.40 -33.48 -50.63
N ALA A 11 4.35 -33.34 -49.32
CA ALA A 11 3.52 -32.33 -48.70
C ALA A 11 4.23 -30.99 -48.72
N THR A 12 3.77 -30.12 -49.61
CA THR A 12 4.17 -28.70 -49.60
C THR A 12 3.63 -28.04 -48.37
N ILE A 13 4.48 -27.76 -47.40
CA ILE A 13 4.11 -27.00 -46.20
C ILE A 13 4.03 -25.54 -46.66
N LEU A 14 2.82 -25.05 -46.96
CA LEU A 14 2.56 -23.61 -47.01
C LEU A 14 2.74 -23.08 -45.56
N GLY A 15 3.82 -22.37 -45.35
CA GLY A 15 4.04 -21.61 -44.16
C GLY A 15 3.03 -20.46 -44.08
N ALA A 16 1.94 -20.67 -43.35
CA ALA A 16 1.11 -19.57 -42.90
C ALA A 16 1.92 -18.80 -41.84
N ALA A 17 2.47 -17.65 -42.24
CA ALA A 17 2.97 -16.66 -41.32
C ALA A 17 1.75 -16.20 -40.49
N ALA A 18 1.59 -16.76 -39.32
CA ALA A 18 0.67 -16.21 -38.34
C ALA A 18 1.17 -14.82 -37.98
N ALA A 19 0.50 -13.79 -38.53
CA ALA A 19 0.68 -12.43 -38.08
C ALA A 19 0.41 -12.43 -36.55
N ALA A 20 1.46 -12.25 -35.75
CA ALA A 20 1.33 -12.06 -34.33
C ALA A 20 0.41 -10.84 -34.14
N ALA A 21 -0.80 -11.09 -33.64
CA ALA A 21 -1.66 -9.98 -33.21
C ALA A 21 -0.84 -9.11 -32.25
N PRO A 22 -0.88 -7.77 -32.39
CA PRO A 22 -0.16 -6.92 -31.47
C PRO A 22 -0.67 -7.27 -30.06
N MET A 23 0.25 -7.75 -29.22
CA MET A 23 -0.04 -7.92 -27.79
C MET A 23 -0.63 -6.59 -27.34
N ALA A 24 -1.87 -6.63 -26.81
CA ALA A 24 -2.49 -5.44 -26.26
C ALA A 24 -1.48 -4.86 -25.27
N GLN A 25 -0.93 -3.69 -25.59
CA GLN A 25 -0.02 -2.97 -24.73
C GLN A 25 -0.71 -2.89 -23.37
N ALA A 26 -0.10 -3.51 -22.34
CA ALA A 26 -0.60 -3.43 -20.98
C ALA A 26 -0.93 -1.97 -20.71
N LYS A 27 -2.18 -1.67 -20.29
CA LYS A 27 -2.66 -0.31 -20.10
C LYS A 27 -1.60 0.44 -19.32
N GLN A 28 -0.94 1.38 -20.00
CA GLN A 28 0.15 2.15 -19.43
C GLN A 28 -0.34 2.75 -18.10
N LYS A 29 0.43 2.56 -17.03
CA LYS A 29 0.18 3.17 -15.73
C LYS A 29 -0.26 4.62 -15.93
N THR A 30 -1.51 4.96 -15.68
CA THR A 30 -1.94 6.37 -15.78
C THR A 30 -1.22 7.11 -14.66
N PRO A 31 -0.31 8.04 -14.96
CA PRO A 31 0.43 8.75 -13.93
C PRO A 31 -0.54 9.49 -13.01
N LEU A 32 -0.25 9.46 -11.70
CA LEU A 32 -0.97 10.30 -10.75
C LEU A 32 -0.75 11.77 -11.10
N LYS A 33 -1.83 12.56 -11.11
CA LYS A 33 -1.72 14.01 -11.33
C LYS A 33 -0.82 14.63 -10.26
N PRO A 34 0.17 15.45 -10.61
CA PRO A 34 0.97 16.17 -9.63
C PRO A 34 0.09 17.07 -8.75
N ILE A 35 0.37 17.09 -7.46
CA ILE A 35 -0.32 17.95 -6.49
C ILE A 35 0.75 18.69 -5.71
N LYS A 36 0.56 20.00 -5.50
CA LYS A 36 1.43 20.80 -4.65
C LYS A 36 1.33 20.30 -3.20
N VAL A 37 2.47 20.01 -2.60
CA VAL A 37 2.56 19.50 -1.24
C VAL A 37 2.82 20.64 -0.25
N SER A 38 2.02 20.70 0.81
CA SER A 38 2.19 21.64 1.90
C SER A 38 3.38 21.24 2.80
N PRO A 39 4.20 22.18 3.28
CA PRO A 39 5.21 21.88 4.29
C PRO A 39 4.60 21.39 5.62
N LYS A 40 3.30 21.60 5.83
CA LYS A 40 2.56 21.12 7.02
C LYS A 40 2.01 19.71 6.86
N ARG A 41 2.22 19.05 5.70
CA ARG A 41 1.75 17.67 5.48
C ARG A 41 2.32 16.72 6.53
N ARG A 42 1.47 15.86 7.08
CA ARG A 42 1.83 14.79 8.02
C ARG A 42 1.09 13.53 7.63
N VAL A 43 1.83 12.47 7.33
CA VAL A 43 1.29 11.17 6.89
C VAL A 43 1.93 10.07 7.72
N LEU A 44 1.11 9.27 8.38
CA LEU A 44 1.53 8.10 9.13
C LEU A 44 1.07 6.83 8.40
N ILE A 45 2.04 6.06 7.92
CA ILE A 45 1.83 4.83 7.15
C ILE A 45 2.22 3.66 8.04
N GLN A 46 1.22 2.98 8.62
CA GLN A 46 1.43 1.92 9.60
C GLN A 46 1.29 0.54 8.95
N SER A 47 2.16 -0.38 9.35
CA SER A 47 2.12 -1.77 8.92
C SER A 47 0.84 -2.48 9.38
N SER A 48 0.49 -2.36 10.65
CA SER A 48 -0.51 -3.20 11.29
C SER A 48 -1.36 -2.43 12.29
N SER A 49 -2.48 -3.03 12.69
CA SER A 49 -3.33 -2.54 13.79
C SER A 49 -3.03 -3.23 15.13
N ARG A 50 -2.13 -4.20 15.13
CA ARG A 50 -1.69 -4.94 16.33
C ARG A 50 -0.19 -5.13 16.28
N TYR A 51 0.40 -5.26 17.45
CA TYR A 51 1.80 -5.61 17.64
C TYR A 51 1.90 -6.57 18.82
N HIS A 52 2.46 -7.76 18.59
CA HIS A 52 2.45 -8.85 19.55
C HIS A 52 1.06 -9.08 20.17
N ASN A 53 0.95 -9.10 21.47
CA ASN A 53 -0.30 -9.30 22.22
C ASN A 53 -1.05 -7.99 22.53
N SER A 54 -0.70 -6.87 21.87
CA SER A 54 -1.38 -5.60 22.09
C SER A 54 -2.86 -5.65 21.69
N GLY A 55 -3.67 -4.81 22.31
CA GLY A 55 -5.00 -4.50 21.81
C GLY A 55 -4.96 -3.77 20.46
N TYR A 56 -6.11 -3.46 19.94
CA TYR A 56 -6.25 -2.81 18.64
C TYR A 56 -5.71 -1.38 18.69
N LEU A 57 -4.60 -1.11 17.98
CA LEU A 57 -3.87 0.16 17.91
C LEU A 57 -3.27 0.66 19.25
N ASP A 58 -3.26 -0.15 20.30
CA ASP A 58 -2.78 0.25 21.64
C ASP A 58 -1.28 0.60 21.63
N PHE A 59 -0.48 -0.09 20.79
CA PHE A 59 0.96 0.16 20.66
C PHE A 59 1.29 1.50 19.97
N ALA A 60 0.33 2.14 19.31
CA ALA A 60 0.56 3.24 18.38
C ALA A 60 0.48 4.64 19.02
N GLY A 61 0.40 4.73 20.37
CA GLY A 61 0.24 6.00 21.06
C GLY A 61 1.26 7.06 20.71
N ASP A 62 2.55 6.73 20.82
CA ASP A 62 3.64 7.65 20.45
C ASP A 62 3.58 8.07 18.97
N GLN A 63 3.11 7.17 18.10
CA GLN A 63 2.94 7.45 16.67
C GLN A 63 1.82 8.48 16.46
N TYR A 64 0.70 8.35 17.18
CA TYR A 64 -0.43 9.31 17.10
C TYR A 64 -0.09 10.64 17.76
N GLU A 65 0.64 10.64 18.87
CA GLU A 65 1.13 11.88 19.47
C GLU A 65 2.04 12.64 18.51
N LYS A 66 2.92 11.93 17.80
CA LYS A 66 3.79 12.51 16.77
C LYS A 66 2.99 13.07 15.59
N LEU A 67 1.91 12.38 15.15
CA LEU A 67 1.07 12.81 14.04
C LEU A 67 0.21 14.03 14.40
N PHE A 68 -0.49 13.99 15.53
CA PHE A 68 -1.50 14.98 15.89
C PHE A 68 -0.98 16.07 16.83
N GLY A 69 0.11 15.81 17.56
CA GLY A 69 0.60 16.70 18.59
C GLY A 69 -0.39 16.82 19.75
N LYS A 70 -0.55 18.04 20.28
CA LYS A 70 -1.49 18.32 21.37
C LYS A 70 -2.92 18.59 20.91
N GLU A 71 -3.14 18.72 19.61
CA GLU A 71 -4.46 19.03 19.04
C GLU A 71 -5.38 17.82 19.14
N LYS A 72 -6.67 18.10 19.42
CA LYS A 72 -7.73 17.09 19.42
C LYS A 72 -8.54 17.21 18.16
N TYR A 73 -8.74 16.09 17.46
CA TYR A 73 -9.41 16.05 16.17
C TYR A 73 -10.72 15.29 16.23
N GLU A 74 -11.69 15.75 15.46
CA GLU A 74 -12.71 14.87 14.88
C GLU A 74 -12.10 14.29 13.60
N ILE A 75 -11.83 12.99 13.61
CA ILE A 75 -11.13 12.27 12.55
C ILE A 75 -12.18 11.60 11.67
N LEU A 76 -12.17 11.92 10.36
CA LEU A 76 -12.96 11.19 9.38
C LEU A 76 -12.35 9.81 9.16
N PHE A 77 -13.12 8.78 9.52
CA PHE A 77 -12.68 7.39 9.38
C PHE A 77 -13.24 6.74 8.11
N ILE A 78 -12.37 6.10 7.33
CA ILE A 78 -12.71 5.37 6.11
C ILE A 78 -12.65 3.86 6.40
N PRO A 79 -13.80 3.17 6.63
CA PRO A 79 -13.85 1.76 6.99
C PRO A 79 -13.91 0.81 5.78
N TYR A 80 -13.75 1.29 4.57
CA TYR A 80 -14.09 0.60 3.32
C TYR A 80 -13.31 -0.69 3.05
N ALA A 81 -12.19 -0.92 3.75
CA ALA A 81 -11.47 -2.19 3.74
C ALA A 81 -12.23 -3.32 4.46
N LYS A 82 -13.21 -2.98 5.31
CA LYS A 82 -13.98 -3.96 6.09
C LYS A 82 -14.95 -4.71 5.17
N VAL A 83 -14.77 -6.02 5.03
CA VAL A 83 -15.62 -6.88 4.18
C VAL A 83 -16.66 -7.60 5.03
N ALA A 84 -16.23 -8.21 6.13
CA ALA A 84 -17.11 -8.92 7.04
C ALA A 84 -17.46 -8.09 8.28
N GLY A 85 -18.71 -8.15 8.74
CA GLY A 85 -19.23 -7.33 9.84
C GLY A 85 -19.75 -5.97 9.37
N THR A 86 -19.98 -5.06 10.32
CA THR A 86 -20.58 -3.74 10.06
C THR A 86 -19.57 -2.61 10.19
N TYR A 87 -19.82 -1.50 9.49
CA TYR A 87 -19.02 -0.29 9.65
C TYR A 87 -19.22 0.34 11.03
N ASP A 88 -20.41 0.21 11.63
CA ASP A 88 -20.67 0.68 13.01
C ASP A 88 -19.77 -0.01 14.03
N ALA A 89 -19.68 -1.35 13.97
CA ALA A 89 -18.80 -2.10 14.86
C ALA A 89 -17.31 -1.72 14.66
N TYR A 90 -16.92 -1.48 13.41
CA TYR A 90 -15.56 -1.07 13.10
C TYR A 90 -15.26 0.36 13.57
N GLU A 91 -16.18 1.29 13.35
CA GLU A 91 -16.09 2.65 13.88
C GLU A 91 -15.96 2.65 15.41
N LYS A 92 -16.80 1.86 16.09
CA LYS A 92 -16.72 1.72 17.56
C LYS A 92 -15.35 1.19 18.00
N GLN A 93 -14.83 0.15 17.36
CA GLN A 93 -13.52 -0.40 17.66
C GLN A 93 -12.42 0.66 17.53
N VAL A 94 -12.45 1.44 16.44
CA VAL A 94 -11.47 2.51 16.21
C VAL A 94 -11.67 3.66 17.20
N GLN A 95 -12.92 4.04 17.52
CA GLN A 95 -13.20 5.04 18.53
C GLN A 95 -12.66 4.65 19.90
N ASP A 96 -12.84 3.38 20.31
CA ASP A 96 -12.32 2.89 21.58
C ASP A 96 -10.78 3.00 21.63
N ALA A 97 -10.09 2.69 20.51
CA ALA A 97 -8.63 2.81 20.39
C ALA A 97 -8.13 4.27 20.42
N PHE A 98 -8.89 5.21 19.87
CA PHE A 98 -8.50 6.63 19.82
C PHE A 98 -8.96 7.45 21.03
N LYS A 99 -9.85 6.88 21.86
CA LYS A 99 -10.39 7.55 23.07
C LYS A 99 -9.28 7.97 24.07
N PRO A 100 -8.26 7.15 24.38
CA PRO A 100 -7.18 7.53 25.29
C PRO A 100 -6.43 8.79 24.83
N TYR A 101 -6.37 9.03 23.52
CA TYR A 101 -5.70 10.20 22.93
C TYR A 101 -6.62 11.42 22.80
N GLY A 102 -7.90 11.29 23.19
CA GLY A 102 -8.88 12.38 23.19
C GLY A 102 -9.40 12.77 21.81
N HIS A 103 -9.28 11.89 20.80
CA HIS A 103 -9.84 12.09 19.48
C HIS A 103 -11.24 11.50 19.38
N LYS A 104 -12.07 12.12 18.51
CA LYS A 104 -13.38 11.59 18.14
C LYS A 104 -13.30 10.99 16.74
N ILE A 105 -13.83 9.79 16.57
CA ILE A 105 -13.93 9.11 15.28
C ILE A 105 -15.33 9.29 14.72
N VAL A 106 -15.45 9.69 13.46
CA VAL A 106 -16.71 9.74 12.72
C VAL A 106 -16.52 9.05 11.38
N SER A 107 -17.20 7.95 11.19
CA SER A 107 -17.03 7.15 9.97
C SER A 107 -17.80 7.75 8.78
N ILE A 108 -17.16 7.69 7.61
CA ILE A 108 -17.68 8.25 6.36
C ILE A 108 -19.06 7.70 5.98
N HIS A 109 -19.38 6.46 6.37
CA HIS A 109 -20.68 5.85 6.05
C HIS A 109 -21.88 6.54 6.72
N ARG A 110 -21.64 7.40 7.72
CA ARG A 110 -22.67 8.23 8.36
C ARG A 110 -23.07 9.45 7.54
N PHE A 111 -22.32 9.78 6.51
CA PHE A 111 -22.55 10.95 5.68
C PHE A 111 -23.27 10.58 4.39
N LYS A 112 -24.33 11.33 4.03
CA LYS A 112 -25.03 11.17 2.75
C LYS A 112 -24.14 11.55 1.56
N ASP A 113 -23.23 12.51 1.74
CA ASP A 113 -22.26 12.95 0.75
C ASP A 113 -20.83 12.69 1.25
N PRO A 114 -20.21 11.57 0.87
CA PRO A 114 -18.86 11.23 1.26
C PRO A 114 -17.82 12.23 0.71
N LYS A 115 -18.05 12.84 -0.44
CA LYS A 115 -17.16 13.85 -1.01
C LYS A 115 -17.13 15.12 -0.17
N LYS A 116 -18.30 15.56 0.33
CA LYS A 116 -18.40 16.69 1.25
C LYS A 116 -17.68 16.37 2.56
N ALA A 117 -17.90 15.17 3.12
CA ALA A 117 -17.21 14.75 4.35
C ALA A 117 -15.68 14.82 4.22
N VAL A 118 -15.11 14.34 3.09
CA VAL A 118 -13.68 14.44 2.84
C VAL A 118 -13.21 15.90 2.70
N ARG A 119 -13.97 16.74 1.99
CA ARG A 119 -13.61 18.17 1.83
C ARG A 119 -13.55 18.91 3.16
N GLU A 120 -14.41 18.57 4.11
CA GLU A 120 -14.54 19.24 5.42
C GLU A 120 -13.68 18.57 6.51
N ALA A 121 -13.09 17.41 6.24
CA ALA A 121 -12.30 16.65 7.20
C ALA A 121 -11.12 17.46 7.78
N LYS A 122 -10.92 17.37 9.09
CA LYS A 122 -9.80 17.99 9.82
C LYS A 122 -8.64 17.04 9.99
N ALA A 123 -8.91 15.74 10.00
CA ALA A 123 -7.94 14.65 9.95
C ALA A 123 -8.62 13.44 9.29
N ILE A 124 -7.84 12.55 8.70
CA ILE A 124 -8.33 11.37 7.97
C ILE A 124 -7.62 10.12 8.47
N ALA A 125 -8.40 9.10 8.81
CA ALA A 125 -7.90 7.76 9.14
C ALA A 125 -8.46 6.73 8.16
N VAL A 126 -7.62 5.83 7.64
CA VAL A 126 -8.03 4.75 6.74
C VAL A 126 -7.72 3.41 7.39
N GLY A 127 -8.75 2.61 7.59
CA GLY A 127 -8.66 1.32 8.28
C GLY A 127 -8.09 0.20 7.44
N GLY A 128 -7.63 -0.85 8.13
CA GLY A 128 -7.20 -2.10 7.52
C GLY A 128 -8.36 -3.03 7.16
N GLY A 129 -8.03 -4.10 6.47
CA GLY A 129 -8.91 -5.12 5.91
C GLY A 129 -8.47 -5.45 4.50
N ASN A 130 -9.39 -5.71 3.58
CA ASN A 130 -9.04 -6.03 2.20
C ASN A 130 -8.79 -4.76 1.36
N THR A 131 -7.60 -4.63 0.82
CA THR A 131 -7.16 -3.45 0.04
C THR A 131 -7.93 -3.31 -1.27
N TRP A 132 -8.29 -4.41 -1.93
CA TRP A 132 -9.05 -4.38 -3.19
C TRP A 132 -10.46 -3.81 -2.97
N ALA A 133 -11.15 -4.28 -1.92
CA ALA A 133 -12.44 -3.74 -1.53
C ALA A 133 -12.36 -2.26 -1.13
N LEU A 134 -11.30 -1.87 -0.40
CA LEU A 134 -11.05 -0.48 -0.02
C LEU A 134 -10.97 0.43 -1.25
N VAL A 135 -10.09 0.09 -2.20
CA VAL A 135 -9.83 0.92 -3.38
C VAL A 135 -11.07 0.98 -4.27
N THR A 136 -11.76 -0.15 -4.51
CA THR A 136 -13.00 -0.18 -5.28
C THR A 136 -14.04 0.78 -4.71
N ARG A 137 -14.33 0.67 -3.41
CA ARG A 137 -15.33 1.51 -2.74
C ARG A 137 -14.93 3.00 -2.67
N MET A 138 -13.63 3.29 -2.56
CA MET A 138 -13.17 4.68 -2.62
C MET A 138 -13.33 5.29 -4.02
N TYR A 139 -13.15 4.50 -5.08
CA TYR A 139 -13.44 4.93 -6.45
C TYR A 139 -14.94 5.13 -6.67
N GLU A 140 -15.78 4.20 -6.24
CA GLU A 140 -17.24 4.32 -6.29
C GLU A 140 -17.75 5.58 -5.57
N ALA A 141 -17.19 5.88 -4.40
CA ALA A 141 -17.49 7.10 -3.65
C ALA A 141 -16.87 8.37 -4.27
N GLY A 142 -15.94 8.23 -5.22
CA GLY A 142 -15.24 9.33 -5.88
C GLY A 142 -14.39 10.18 -4.94
N ILE A 143 -13.73 9.54 -3.94
CA ILE A 143 -13.03 10.25 -2.87
C ILE A 143 -11.50 10.15 -2.94
N ILE A 144 -10.91 9.32 -3.81
CA ILE A 144 -9.44 9.12 -3.86
C ILE A 144 -8.71 10.45 -4.11
N ASP A 145 -9.06 11.17 -5.17
CA ASP A 145 -8.38 12.43 -5.50
C ASP A 145 -8.64 13.50 -4.44
N LEU A 146 -9.84 13.54 -3.86
CA LEU A 146 -10.15 14.47 -2.78
C LEU A 146 -9.31 14.22 -1.52
N ILE A 147 -9.11 12.95 -1.12
CA ILE A 147 -8.23 12.59 0.00
C ILE A 147 -6.80 13.01 -0.33
N ARG A 148 -6.31 12.74 -1.55
CA ARG A 148 -4.98 13.18 -2.00
C ARG A 148 -4.81 14.69 -1.89
N GLU A 149 -5.76 15.46 -2.37
CA GLU A 149 -5.76 16.94 -2.30
C GLU A 149 -5.73 17.43 -0.85
N ARG A 150 -6.61 16.90 -0.01
CA ARG A 150 -6.72 17.33 1.39
C ARG A 150 -5.47 17.04 2.21
N VAL A 151 -4.92 15.83 2.07
CA VAL A 151 -3.71 15.42 2.80
C VAL A 151 -2.50 16.22 2.31
N ASN A 152 -2.33 16.39 1.00
CA ASN A 152 -1.25 17.22 0.47
C ASN A 152 -1.40 18.71 0.84
N ALA A 153 -2.61 19.20 1.09
CA ALA A 153 -2.85 20.53 1.64
C ALA A 153 -2.54 20.67 3.15
N GLY A 154 -2.24 19.55 3.85
CA GLY A 154 -1.81 19.56 5.25
C GLY A 154 -2.79 18.94 6.24
N VAL A 155 -3.89 18.32 5.78
CA VAL A 155 -4.77 17.52 6.65
C VAL A 155 -4.01 16.27 7.10
N PRO A 156 -3.87 15.99 8.41
CA PRO A 156 -3.17 14.82 8.90
C PRO A 156 -3.84 13.52 8.43
N TYR A 157 -3.00 12.54 8.07
CA TYR A 157 -3.43 11.22 7.61
C TYR A 157 -2.77 10.13 8.44
N CYS A 158 -3.55 9.12 8.85
CA CYS A 158 -3.03 7.84 9.29
C CYS A 158 -3.75 6.69 8.57
N GLY A 159 -2.98 5.66 8.22
CA GLY A 159 -3.54 4.45 7.62
C GLY A 159 -2.75 3.24 8.06
N TRP A 160 -3.45 2.15 8.42
CA TRP A 160 -2.83 0.90 8.85
C TRP A 160 -3.24 -0.26 7.96
N SER A 161 -2.31 -1.20 7.74
CA SER A 161 -2.53 -2.36 6.87
C SER A 161 -2.96 -1.93 5.47
N ALA A 162 -4.18 -2.27 5.00
CA ALA A 162 -4.72 -1.78 3.75
C ALA A 162 -4.67 -0.24 3.64
N GLY A 163 -5.02 0.49 4.74
CA GLY A 163 -4.89 1.95 4.80
C GLY A 163 -3.46 2.44 4.68
N GLY A 164 -2.49 1.69 5.18
CA GLY A 164 -1.06 1.94 4.96
C GLY A 164 -0.65 1.69 3.51
N ASN A 165 -1.10 0.57 2.92
CA ASN A 165 -0.79 0.21 1.54
C ASN A 165 -1.29 1.24 0.52
N VAL A 166 -2.50 1.80 0.70
CA VAL A 166 -3.03 2.80 -0.25
C VAL A 166 -2.36 4.18 -0.17
N ALA A 167 -1.43 4.40 0.78
CA ALA A 167 -0.56 5.58 0.78
C ALA A 167 0.47 5.55 -0.38
N CYS A 168 0.72 4.38 -0.97
CA CYS A 168 1.59 4.13 -2.11
C CYS A 168 1.01 4.71 -3.43
N PRO A 169 1.78 4.69 -4.54
CA PRO A 169 1.26 5.03 -5.86
C PRO A 169 0.16 4.08 -6.35
N THR A 170 0.27 2.80 -6.00
CA THR A 170 -0.71 1.76 -6.39
C THR A 170 -0.91 0.74 -5.28
N LEU A 171 -2.01 -0.02 -5.35
CA LEU A 171 -2.31 -1.13 -4.43
C LEU A 171 -1.54 -2.42 -4.73
N ARG A 172 -0.70 -2.48 -5.78
CA ARG A 172 -0.18 -3.72 -6.39
C ARG A 172 0.70 -4.58 -5.49
N THR A 173 1.24 -4.03 -4.41
CA THR A 173 2.04 -4.78 -3.43
C THR A 173 1.23 -5.25 -2.22
N THR A 174 -0.11 -5.19 -2.29
CA THR A 174 -0.96 -5.77 -1.24
C THR A 174 -0.83 -7.29 -1.19
N ASN A 175 -0.95 -7.83 0.03
CA ASN A 175 -0.99 -9.29 0.24
C ASN A 175 -2.42 -9.85 0.16
N ASP A 176 -3.41 -8.98 -0.01
CA ASP A 176 -4.81 -9.35 0.04
C ASP A 176 -5.26 -10.08 -1.23
N MET A 177 -6.17 -11.04 -1.07
CA MET A 177 -6.82 -11.67 -2.20
C MET A 177 -7.67 -10.65 -2.98
N PRO A 178 -7.60 -10.63 -4.33
CA PRO A 178 -8.36 -9.70 -5.17
C PRO A 178 -9.84 -10.08 -5.25
N ILE A 179 -10.61 -9.73 -4.23
CA ILE A 179 -12.05 -10.03 -4.13
C ILE A 179 -12.96 -8.99 -4.81
N ALA A 180 -12.39 -7.90 -5.31
CA ALA A 180 -13.06 -6.83 -6.03
C ALA A 180 -12.12 -6.29 -7.10
N GLU A 181 -12.67 -5.74 -8.17
CA GLU A 181 -11.91 -5.17 -9.28
C GLU A 181 -12.09 -3.63 -9.30
N PRO A 182 -11.10 -2.86 -8.82
CA PRO A 182 -11.17 -1.41 -8.90
C PRO A 182 -10.96 -0.94 -10.34
N PRO A 183 -11.55 0.21 -10.73
CA PRO A 183 -11.38 0.76 -12.09
C PRO A 183 -9.94 1.20 -12.39
N SER A 184 -9.10 1.34 -11.36
CA SER A 184 -7.66 1.62 -11.46
C SER A 184 -6.94 1.07 -10.23
N PHE A 185 -5.66 0.73 -10.40
CA PHE A 185 -4.78 0.34 -9.29
C PHE A 185 -4.17 1.56 -8.58
N ASN A 186 -4.34 2.77 -9.13
CA ASN A 186 -3.82 3.99 -8.52
C ASN A 186 -4.46 4.24 -7.16
N THR A 187 -3.63 4.67 -6.22
CA THR A 187 -4.03 5.02 -4.86
C THR A 187 -3.56 6.43 -4.51
N PHE A 188 -3.17 6.73 -3.28
CA PHE A 188 -2.93 8.13 -2.90
C PHE A 188 -1.59 8.70 -3.40
N GLY A 189 -0.54 7.89 -3.52
CA GLY A 189 0.78 8.36 -3.92
C GLY A 189 1.38 9.41 -2.98
N PHE A 190 1.22 9.24 -1.67
CA PHE A 190 1.85 10.11 -0.67
C PHE A 190 3.36 9.88 -0.57
N ILE A 191 3.81 8.72 -1.00
CA ILE A 191 5.22 8.33 -1.14
C ILE A 191 5.46 7.83 -2.56
N PRO A 192 6.70 7.92 -3.10
CA PRO A 192 6.99 7.57 -4.48
C PRO A 192 7.28 6.09 -4.73
N PHE A 193 7.27 5.26 -3.71
CA PHE A 193 7.56 3.82 -3.75
C PHE A 193 6.41 3.00 -3.18
N GLN A 194 6.51 1.68 -3.27
CA GLN A 194 5.52 0.75 -2.72
C GLN A 194 5.88 0.35 -1.30
N THR A 195 4.86 -0.01 -0.49
CA THR A 195 5.06 -0.69 0.79
C THR A 195 4.37 -2.05 0.80
N ASN A 196 4.92 -2.99 1.56
CA ASN A 196 4.27 -4.27 1.86
C ASN A 196 4.02 -4.35 3.37
N PRO A 197 2.84 -3.97 3.85
CA PRO A 197 2.44 -4.11 5.25
C PRO A 197 2.39 -5.57 5.70
N HIS A 198 2.48 -5.81 7.01
CA HIS A 198 2.56 -7.15 7.61
C HIS A 198 3.70 -7.99 7.01
N PHE A 199 4.80 -7.34 6.68
CA PHE A 199 5.95 -8.05 6.13
C PHE A 199 6.54 -8.99 7.17
N ILE A 200 6.78 -10.23 6.74
CA ILE A 200 7.45 -11.27 7.52
C ILE A 200 8.58 -11.80 6.65
N SER A 201 9.82 -11.75 7.17
CA SER A 201 10.98 -12.31 6.50
C SER A 201 11.08 -13.82 6.71
N GLY A 202 11.50 -14.53 5.66
CA GLY A 202 11.69 -15.97 5.67
C GLY A 202 10.42 -16.79 5.46
N GLY A 203 10.63 -18.08 5.19
CA GLY A 203 9.57 -19.06 4.99
C GLY A 203 9.12 -19.72 6.29
N THR A 204 7.99 -20.41 6.25
CA THR A 204 7.55 -21.27 7.34
C THR A 204 8.41 -22.55 7.36
N GLN A 205 9.05 -22.82 8.47
CA GLN A 205 9.90 -24.00 8.62
C GLN A 205 9.14 -25.29 8.28
N GLY A 206 9.73 -26.13 7.41
CA GLY A 206 9.16 -27.40 6.99
C GLY A 206 8.11 -27.32 5.88
N LEU A 207 7.84 -26.13 5.32
CA LEU A 207 6.96 -25.94 4.18
C LEU A 207 7.72 -25.34 2.99
N ASN A 208 7.61 -25.96 1.84
CA ASN A 208 8.12 -25.41 0.56
C ASN A 208 7.03 -24.51 -0.04
N ASN A 209 6.79 -23.37 0.59
CA ASN A 209 5.84 -22.39 0.11
C ASN A 209 6.56 -21.08 -0.25
N GLU A 210 5.97 -20.37 -1.17
CA GLU A 210 6.42 -19.04 -1.58
C GLU A 210 6.47 -18.07 -0.40
N THR A 211 7.59 -17.40 -0.25
CA THR A 211 7.80 -16.40 0.81
C THR A 211 7.29 -15.02 0.41
N ARG A 212 7.30 -14.06 1.33
CA ARG A 212 7.04 -12.65 1.01
C ARG A 212 8.15 -12.07 0.15
N GLU A 213 9.38 -12.47 0.41
CA GLU A 213 10.56 -12.08 -0.39
C GLU A 213 10.38 -12.52 -1.84
N ASP A 214 10.01 -13.78 -2.11
CA ASP A 214 9.82 -14.30 -3.46
C ASP A 214 8.79 -13.49 -4.25
N ARG A 215 7.66 -13.15 -3.63
CA ARG A 215 6.60 -12.34 -4.26
C ARG A 215 7.07 -10.92 -4.57
N LEU A 216 7.81 -10.30 -3.66
CA LEU A 216 8.33 -8.94 -3.88
C LEU A 216 9.47 -8.94 -4.89
N GLU A 217 10.28 -9.98 -4.94
CA GLU A 217 11.29 -10.18 -5.98
C GLU A 217 10.64 -10.30 -7.36
N GLU A 218 9.61 -11.17 -7.50
CA GLU A 218 8.85 -11.31 -8.73
C GLU A 218 8.21 -9.99 -9.17
N PHE A 219 7.61 -9.25 -8.22
CA PHE A 219 7.06 -7.92 -8.49
C PHE A 219 8.11 -6.97 -9.05
N LEU A 220 9.31 -6.92 -8.47
CA LEU A 220 10.39 -6.05 -8.89
C LEU A 220 11.04 -6.50 -10.21
N TRP A 221 11.12 -7.81 -10.47
CA TRP A 221 11.56 -8.31 -11.77
C TRP A 221 10.70 -7.80 -12.93
N TYR A 222 9.40 -7.70 -12.70
CA TYR A 222 8.44 -7.19 -13.70
C TYR A 222 8.38 -5.67 -13.71
N ASN A 223 8.59 -4.99 -12.59
CA ASN A 223 8.49 -3.54 -12.41
C ASN A 223 9.85 -2.94 -12.02
N LYS A 224 10.79 -2.90 -12.96
CA LYS A 224 12.20 -2.56 -12.71
C LYS A 224 12.45 -1.14 -12.22
N ASP A 225 11.50 -0.23 -12.43
CA ASP A 225 11.59 1.18 -12.00
C ASP A 225 10.95 1.42 -10.62
N GLU A 226 10.53 0.35 -9.95
CA GLU A 226 9.88 0.45 -8.63
C GLU A 226 10.78 -0.07 -7.53
N GLU A 227 10.52 0.46 -6.33
CA GLU A 227 11.14 0.04 -5.07
C GLU A 227 10.04 -0.37 -4.10
N VAL A 228 10.32 -1.32 -3.21
CA VAL A 228 9.36 -1.78 -2.19
C VAL A 228 10.01 -1.74 -0.82
N ILE A 229 9.28 -1.21 0.16
CA ILE A 229 9.67 -1.32 1.58
C ILE A 229 8.69 -2.27 2.29
N GLY A 230 9.20 -3.41 2.76
CA GLY A 230 8.51 -4.31 3.66
C GLY A 230 8.42 -3.70 5.06
N LEU A 231 7.21 -3.59 5.59
CA LEU A 231 6.94 -3.04 6.91
C LEU A 231 6.57 -4.19 7.86
N PRO A 232 7.47 -4.64 8.76
CA PRO A 232 7.11 -5.55 9.84
C PRO A 232 6.03 -4.97 10.76
N GLU A 233 5.28 -5.83 11.45
CA GLU A 233 4.22 -5.38 12.35
C GLU A 233 4.74 -4.42 13.42
N GLY A 234 3.92 -3.47 13.82
CA GLY A 234 4.27 -2.40 14.75
C GLY A 234 5.01 -1.22 14.12
N THR A 235 5.68 -1.41 12.98
CA THR A 235 6.47 -0.36 12.32
C THR A 235 5.61 0.59 11.48
N ALA A 236 6.12 1.79 11.27
CA ALA A 236 5.49 2.80 10.44
C ALA A 236 6.51 3.73 9.77
N LEU A 237 6.10 4.34 8.67
CA LEU A 237 6.75 5.49 8.06
C LEU A 237 5.99 6.76 8.48
N PHE A 238 6.68 7.71 9.07
CA PHE A 238 6.15 9.03 9.37
C PHE A 238 6.72 10.05 8.41
N VAL A 239 5.88 10.54 7.52
CA VAL A 239 6.25 11.49 6.46
C VAL A 239 5.81 12.89 6.83
N THR A 240 6.72 13.86 6.71
CA THR A 240 6.46 15.28 6.93
C THR A 240 6.91 16.13 5.74
N GLY A 241 6.18 17.22 5.50
CA GLY A 241 6.43 18.02 4.32
C GLY A 241 6.32 17.21 3.03
N GLU A 242 7.19 17.47 2.08
CA GLU A 242 7.16 16.79 0.77
C GLU A 242 7.95 15.48 0.77
N PHE A 243 9.14 15.48 1.42
CA PHE A 243 10.09 14.38 1.25
C PHE A 243 10.68 13.82 2.55
N ASP A 244 10.49 14.48 3.69
CA ASP A 244 11.09 14.01 4.94
C ASP A 244 10.34 12.78 5.47
N CYS A 245 11.07 11.72 5.78
CA CYS A 245 10.55 10.47 6.31
C CYS A 245 11.36 9.98 7.50
N GLU A 246 10.67 9.45 8.51
CA GLU A 246 11.27 8.80 9.67
C GLU A 246 10.63 7.42 9.87
N VAL A 247 11.47 6.42 10.14
CA VAL A 247 11.03 5.07 10.53
C VAL A 247 10.72 5.05 12.02
N ILE A 248 9.48 4.76 12.38
CA ILE A 248 9.03 4.73 13.78
C ILE A 248 8.32 3.42 14.13
N GLY A 249 8.29 3.08 15.41
CA GLY A 249 7.65 1.88 15.93
C GLY A 249 8.03 1.64 17.38
N PRO A 250 7.46 0.63 18.04
CA PRO A 250 7.93 0.14 19.34
C PRO A 250 9.43 -0.18 19.31
N LYS A 251 10.13 0.00 20.44
CA LYS A 251 11.60 -0.13 20.51
C LYS A 251 12.13 -1.51 20.13
N ASP A 252 11.32 -2.54 20.32
CA ASP A 252 11.62 -3.94 20.00
C ASP A 252 11.13 -4.38 18.62
N SER A 253 10.61 -3.45 17.82
CA SER A 253 10.22 -3.74 16.43
C SER A 253 11.43 -4.01 15.55
N GLU A 254 11.21 -4.85 14.55
CA GLU A 254 12.22 -5.11 13.52
C GLU A 254 12.52 -3.86 12.68
N ALA A 255 13.72 -3.84 12.08
CA ALA A 255 14.04 -2.88 11.04
C ALA A 255 13.18 -3.13 9.79
N LEU A 256 12.91 -2.09 9.00
CA LEU A 256 12.24 -2.24 7.71
C LEU A 256 13.12 -2.99 6.71
N TYR A 257 12.51 -3.52 5.66
CA TYR A 257 13.17 -4.27 4.60
C TYR A 257 13.03 -3.53 3.27
N TRP A 258 14.09 -2.94 2.79
CA TRP A 258 14.09 -2.27 1.48
C TRP A 258 14.52 -3.25 0.39
N PHE A 259 13.58 -3.60 -0.46
CA PHE A 259 13.76 -4.43 -1.65
C PHE A 259 14.07 -3.53 -2.84
N ARG A 260 15.24 -3.68 -3.42
CA ARG A 260 15.72 -2.84 -4.51
C ARG A 260 16.37 -3.64 -5.62
N GLN A 261 16.16 -3.18 -6.85
CA GLN A 261 16.81 -3.73 -8.01
C GLN A 261 18.30 -3.35 -8.06
N SER A 262 19.13 -4.29 -8.50
CA SER A 262 20.53 -4.02 -8.82
C SER A 262 20.93 -4.77 -10.09
N ALA A 263 22.08 -4.40 -10.68
CA ALA A 263 22.64 -5.11 -11.85
C ALA A 263 22.93 -6.61 -11.59
N LYS A 264 23.01 -7.00 -10.31
CA LYS A 264 23.31 -8.38 -9.88
C LYS A 264 22.08 -9.13 -9.36
N GLY A 265 20.86 -8.59 -9.54
CA GLY A 265 19.62 -9.11 -8.98
C GLY A 265 19.07 -8.22 -7.86
N MET A 266 18.08 -8.71 -7.13
CA MET A 266 17.49 -8.00 -6.00
C MET A 266 18.50 -7.90 -4.84
N LYS A 267 18.54 -6.72 -4.20
CA LYS A 267 19.28 -6.46 -2.97
C LYS A 267 18.28 -6.15 -1.86
N LEU A 268 18.45 -6.82 -0.73
CA LEU A 268 17.71 -6.53 0.49
C LEU A 268 18.56 -5.67 1.44
N GLU A 269 18.05 -4.51 1.82
CA GLU A 269 18.70 -3.60 2.74
C GLU A 269 17.80 -3.35 3.96
N ARG A 270 18.38 -3.29 5.16
CA ARG A 270 17.63 -3.05 6.40
C ARG A 270 17.66 -1.56 6.73
N ILE A 271 16.49 -0.99 7.08
CA ILE A 271 16.36 0.40 7.53
C ILE A 271 15.95 0.37 9.01
N PRO A 272 16.88 0.67 9.95
CA PRO A 272 16.59 0.65 11.38
C PRO A 272 15.54 1.65 11.82
N LEU A 273 14.90 1.40 12.97
CA LEU A 273 14.04 2.38 13.64
C LEU A 273 14.83 3.66 13.94
N GLY A 274 14.15 4.79 13.88
CA GLY A 274 14.75 6.11 14.08
C GLY A 274 15.51 6.65 12.88
N THR A 275 15.70 5.86 11.81
CA THR A 275 16.32 6.35 10.58
C THR A 275 15.48 7.46 9.96
N LYS A 276 16.12 8.59 9.65
CA LYS A 276 15.52 9.72 8.92
C LYS A 276 16.12 9.79 7.54
N PHE A 277 15.27 9.92 6.53
CA PHE A 277 15.71 9.98 5.15
C PHE A 277 14.78 10.80 4.27
N ASP A 278 15.29 11.21 3.13
CA ASP A 278 14.53 11.85 2.07
C ASP A 278 13.87 10.76 1.20
N LEU A 279 12.56 10.84 0.97
CA LEU A 279 11.80 9.88 0.16
C LEU A 279 12.38 9.69 -1.24
N ARG A 280 13.03 10.73 -1.81
CA ARG A 280 13.66 10.69 -3.13
C ARG A 280 14.88 9.77 -3.21
N LYS A 281 15.40 9.32 -2.07
CA LYS A 281 16.49 8.33 -2.01
C LYS A 281 16.03 6.89 -2.22
N ILE A 282 14.73 6.63 -2.04
CA ILE A 282 14.14 5.30 -2.29
C ILE A 282 13.80 5.20 -3.78
N VAL A 283 14.83 4.98 -4.57
CA VAL A 283 14.76 4.85 -6.02
C VAL A 283 15.78 3.79 -6.48
N PRO A 284 15.62 3.19 -7.67
CA PRO A 284 16.61 2.27 -8.23
C PRO A 284 18.01 2.88 -8.21
N GLY A 285 18.96 2.19 -7.56
CA GLY A 285 20.32 2.70 -7.39
C GLY A 285 20.53 3.74 -6.29
N GLY A 286 19.48 4.18 -5.60
CA GLY A 286 19.57 5.12 -4.48
C GLY A 286 20.35 4.59 -3.28
N LYS A 287 20.68 5.47 -2.32
CA LYS A 287 21.34 5.14 -1.03
C LYS A 287 20.77 6.02 0.05
N LEU A 288 20.51 5.44 1.22
CA LEU A 288 20.12 6.17 2.44
C LEU A 288 21.31 6.80 3.15
#